data_b19828d7b8ac617d7c60fc4f1c3cf637
#
_entry.id   b19828d7b8ac617d7c60fc4f1c3cf637
#
_cell.length_a   1.000
_cell.length_b   1.000
_cell.length_c   1.000
_cell.angle_alpha   90.00
_cell.angle_beta   90.00
_cell.angle_gamma   90.00
#
_symmetry.space_group_name_H-M   'P 1'
#
loop_
_entity.id
_entity.type
_entity.pdbx_description
1 polymer ?
#
loop_
_entity_poly.entity_id
_entity_poly.type
_entity_poly.pdbx_seq_one_letter_code
_entity_poly.pdbx_strand_id
1 'polypeptide(L)'
;NNKIGKRRTLYRLKDWGISRQRYWGCPIPMIYLEDGSLVPVDKSELPVELPNDIDLKAKGNPLDSHPTWKHTVHKSTGKKALRETDTLDTFVDSSWYFLRFCSPNNKLSPFDIEKINYWMPVDQYIGGIEHAILHLLYSRFFTKGLNKCNEKIKFTEPFKNLFTQGMVCHESYKDQNGNWLYPDEVLKINTQTALKKSDKTK
;
A
#
# COMPACT_ATOMS: atom_id res chain seq x y z
N ASN A 1 35.77 20.05 31.70
CA ASN A 1 34.35 19.78 31.27
C ASN A 1 33.47 20.96 31.67
N ASN A 2 33.37 21.97 30.82
CA ASN A 2 32.73 23.26 31.17
C ASN A 2 31.19 23.21 31.08
N LYS A 3 30.55 22.03 30.89
CA LYS A 3 29.08 21.82 30.81
C LYS A 3 28.33 22.81 29.89
N ILE A 4 29.00 23.36 28.86
CA ILE A 4 28.45 24.36 27.94
C ILE A 4 27.62 23.77 26.79
N GLY A 5 27.50 22.45 26.74
CA GLY A 5 26.69 21.77 25.73
C GLY A 5 26.29 20.36 26.13
N LYS A 6 25.22 19.86 25.51
CA LYS A 6 24.73 18.49 25.68
C LYS A 6 24.59 17.85 24.31
N ARG A 7 25.13 16.63 24.15
CA ARG A 7 24.91 15.85 22.94
C ARG A 7 23.41 15.58 22.77
N ARG A 8 22.85 15.90 21.59
CA ARG A 8 21.47 15.65 21.23
C ARG A 8 21.41 14.94 19.90
N THR A 9 20.63 13.88 19.84
CA THR A 9 20.32 13.19 18.59
C THR A 9 19.05 13.78 18.03
N LEU A 10 19.10 14.22 16.77
CA LEU A 10 17.95 14.70 16.02
C LEU A 10 17.66 13.71 14.91
N TYR A 11 16.40 13.28 14.82
CA TYR A 11 15.91 12.44 13.73
C TYR A 11 15.33 13.34 12.63
N ARG A 12 15.73 13.09 11.38
CA ARG A 12 15.23 13.83 10.20
C ARG A 12 14.17 13.06 9.43
N LEU A 13 13.71 11.95 9.96
CA LEU A 13 12.64 11.17 9.37
C LEU A 13 11.31 11.90 9.56
N LYS A 14 10.53 12.03 8.49
CA LYS A 14 9.16 12.56 8.56
C LYS A 14 8.20 11.43 8.90
N ASP A 15 7.09 11.77 9.55
CA ASP A 15 6.01 10.83 9.81
C ASP A 15 5.43 10.28 8.52
N TRP A 16 5.07 9.01 8.54
CA TRP A 16 4.37 8.39 7.42
C TRP A 16 2.88 8.74 7.49
N GLY A 17 2.44 9.65 6.62
CA GLY A 17 1.01 9.89 6.41
C GLY A 17 0.39 8.71 5.65
N ILE A 18 -0.44 7.94 6.31
CA ILE A 18 -1.02 6.69 5.76
C ILE A 18 -2.35 6.87 5.05
N SER A 19 -2.97 8.03 5.15
CA SER A 19 -4.31 8.36 4.66
C SER A 19 -4.25 8.90 3.23
N ARG A 20 -5.14 8.44 2.34
CA ARG A 20 -5.20 8.82 0.92
C ARG A 20 -6.63 9.11 0.50
N GLN A 21 -6.84 10.23 -0.17
CA GLN A 21 -8.11 10.70 -0.75
C GLN A 21 -8.33 10.03 -2.11
N ARG A 22 -8.50 8.71 -2.12
CA ARG A 22 -8.70 7.93 -3.34
C ARG A 22 -9.50 6.66 -3.07
N TYR A 23 -10.13 6.13 -4.12
CA TYR A 23 -10.90 4.89 -4.03
C TYR A 23 -10.00 3.67 -3.79
N TRP A 24 -8.89 3.56 -4.54
CA TRP A 24 -8.02 2.38 -4.49
C TRP A 24 -7.16 2.37 -3.23
N GLY A 25 -7.44 1.43 -2.36
CA GLY A 25 -6.75 1.21 -1.10
C GLY A 25 -7.63 0.47 -0.11
N CYS A 26 -7.04 0.03 1.01
CA CYS A 26 -7.80 -0.57 2.10
C CYS A 26 -8.59 0.52 2.84
N PRO A 27 -9.90 0.37 3.07
CA PRO A 27 -10.66 1.32 3.86
C PRO A 27 -10.13 1.45 5.30
N ILE A 28 -10.11 2.65 5.83
CA ILE A 28 -9.74 2.90 7.22
C ILE A 28 -10.97 2.60 8.10
N PRO A 29 -10.91 1.62 9.03
CA PRO A 29 -12.07 1.18 9.79
C PRO A 29 -12.41 2.12 10.95
N MET A 30 -12.63 3.39 10.66
CA MET A 30 -12.96 4.43 11.61
C MET A 30 -14.24 5.14 11.22
N ILE A 31 -14.97 5.66 12.21
CA ILE A 31 -16.19 6.44 12.03
C ILE A 31 -16.18 7.69 12.91
N TYR A 32 -16.80 8.75 12.41
CA TYR A 32 -17.00 10.01 13.11
C TYR A 32 -18.42 10.07 13.65
N LEU A 33 -18.58 10.27 14.95
CA LEU A 33 -19.85 10.48 15.59
C LEU A 33 -20.31 11.93 15.42
N GLU A 34 -21.60 12.21 15.72
CA GLU A 34 -22.19 13.55 15.60
C GLU A 34 -21.50 14.60 16.49
N ASP A 35 -20.89 14.19 17.59
CA ASP A 35 -20.12 15.06 18.50
C ASP A 35 -18.69 15.31 18.03
N GLY A 36 -18.31 14.79 16.85
CA GLY A 36 -16.98 14.89 16.28
C GLY A 36 -15.98 13.88 16.83
N SER A 37 -16.37 13.00 17.75
CA SER A 37 -15.47 11.96 18.25
C SER A 37 -15.20 10.90 17.18
N LEU A 38 -13.94 10.45 17.12
CA LEU A 38 -13.46 9.41 16.21
C LEU A 38 -13.37 8.09 16.96
N VAL A 39 -14.10 7.08 16.48
CA VAL A 39 -14.14 5.75 17.09
C VAL A 39 -13.91 4.65 16.04
N PRO A 40 -13.38 3.50 16.41
CA PRO A 40 -13.24 2.37 15.49
C PRO A 40 -14.61 1.78 15.14
N VAL A 41 -14.69 1.24 13.92
CA VAL A 41 -15.81 0.40 13.49
C VAL A 41 -15.90 -0.83 14.41
N ASP A 42 -17.11 -1.25 14.75
CA ASP A 42 -17.32 -2.48 15.55
C ASP A 42 -16.71 -3.71 14.85
N LYS A 43 -16.06 -4.59 15.61
CA LYS A 43 -15.41 -5.79 15.04
C LYS A 43 -16.36 -6.69 14.25
N SER A 44 -17.63 -6.69 14.58
CA SER A 44 -18.65 -7.47 13.87
C SER A 44 -19.04 -6.89 12.51
N GLU A 45 -18.60 -5.68 12.19
CA GLU A 45 -18.83 -4.98 10.91
C GLU A 45 -17.57 -4.99 10.02
N LEU A 46 -16.53 -5.71 10.43
CA LEU A 46 -15.33 -5.90 9.61
C LEU A 46 -15.49 -7.12 8.68
N PRO A 47 -14.95 -7.05 7.48
CA PRO A 47 -14.23 -5.94 6.87
C PRO A 47 -15.15 -4.80 6.42
N VAL A 48 -14.65 -3.57 6.41
CA VAL A 48 -15.32 -2.45 5.74
C VAL A 48 -15.13 -2.63 4.24
N GLU A 49 -16.22 -2.85 3.51
CA GLU A 49 -16.19 -3.06 2.06
C GLU A 49 -16.35 -1.75 1.31
N LEU A 50 -15.61 -1.59 0.21
CA LEU A 50 -15.74 -0.46 -0.69
C LEU A 50 -17.01 -0.61 -1.55
N PRO A 51 -17.70 0.49 -1.91
CA PRO A 51 -18.86 0.43 -2.79
C PRO A 51 -18.44 0.08 -4.23
N ASN A 52 -19.26 -0.70 -4.92
CA ASN A 52 -19.00 -1.11 -6.32
C ASN A 52 -19.55 -0.11 -7.35
N ASP A 53 -20.40 0.82 -6.92
CA ASP A 53 -21.12 1.81 -7.74
C ASP A 53 -20.50 3.21 -7.66
N ILE A 54 -19.16 3.28 -7.56
CA ILE A 54 -18.40 4.51 -7.41
C ILE A 54 -18.24 5.27 -8.73
N ASP A 55 -18.42 6.59 -8.72
CA ASP A 55 -18.06 7.46 -9.84
C ASP A 55 -16.57 7.87 -9.72
N LEU A 56 -15.71 7.20 -10.47
CA LEU A 56 -14.27 7.51 -10.53
C LEU A 56 -13.96 8.84 -11.25
N LYS A 57 -14.93 9.46 -11.92
CA LYS A 57 -14.77 10.77 -12.58
C LYS A 57 -15.11 11.93 -11.66
N ALA A 58 -15.65 11.66 -10.48
CA ALA A 58 -15.96 12.69 -9.50
C ALA A 58 -14.71 13.50 -9.13
N LYS A 59 -14.87 14.80 -8.99
CA LYS A 59 -13.78 15.66 -8.50
C LYS A 59 -13.59 15.45 -7.00
N GLY A 60 -12.34 15.35 -6.58
CA GLY A 60 -11.98 15.14 -5.17
C GLY A 60 -11.95 13.67 -4.76
N ASN A 61 -12.28 13.41 -3.49
CA ASN A 61 -12.34 12.05 -2.97
C ASN A 61 -13.63 11.34 -3.42
N PRO A 62 -13.55 10.28 -4.25
CA PRO A 62 -14.74 9.59 -4.74
C PRO A 62 -15.61 9.00 -3.63
N LEU A 63 -15.01 8.51 -2.55
CA LEU A 63 -15.75 7.93 -1.42
C LEU A 63 -16.50 9.00 -0.62
N ASP A 64 -15.93 10.20 -0.47
CA ASP A 64 -16.59 11.30 0.21
C ASP A 64 -17.81 11.82 -0.58
N SER A 65 -17.71 11.81 -1.91
CA SER A 65 -18.82 12.21 -2.79
C SER A 65 -19.89 11.13 -2.97
N HIS A 66 -19.66 9.91 -2.49
CA HIS A 66 -20.63 8.82 -2.61
C HIS A 66 -21.90 9.10 -1.78
N PRO A 67 -23.11 8.96 -2.37
CA PRO A 67 -24.34 9.46 -1.74
C PRO A 67 -24.74 8.73 -0.46
N THR A 68 -24.40 7.46 -0.33
CA THR A 68 -24.87 6.60 0.77
C THR A 68 -23.76 5.94 1.57
N TRP A 69 -22.68 5.52 0.94
CA TRP A 69 -21.64 4.68 1.57
C TRP A 69 -21.01 5.30 2.81
N LYS A 70 -20.77 6.61 2.82
CA LYS A 70 -20.17 7.30 3.97
C LYS A 70 -21.10 7.37 5.19
N HIS A 71 -22.41 7.21 5.01
CA HIS A 71 -23.38 7.26 6.10
C HIS A 71 -23.50 5.89 6.75
N THR A 72 -23.40 5.87 8.07
CA THR A 72 -23.47 4.62 8.86
C THR A 72 -24.08 4.88 10.23
N VAL A 73 -24.17 3.85 11.03
CA VAL A 73 -24.63 3.90 12.41
C VAL A 73 -23.56 3.24 13.29
N HIS A 74 -23.19 3.89 14.38
CA HIS A 74 -22.33 3.27 15.39
C HIS A 74 -23.11 2.16 16.09
N LYS A 75 -22.76 0.90 15.84
CA LYS A 75 -23.53 -0.27 16.23
C LYS A 75 -23.75 -0.39 17.74
N SER A 76 -22.73 -0.06 18.52
CA SER A 76 -22.80 -0.16 19.99
C SER A 76 -23.76 0.86 20.64
N THR A 77 -23.99 2.01 20.00
CA THR A 77 -24.83 3.09 20.57
C THR A 77 -26.09 3.40 19.76
N GLY A 78 -26.22 2.87 18.54
CA GLY A 78 -27.31 3.20 17.62
C GLY A 78 -27.27 4.63 17.06
N LYS A 79 -26.24 5.42 17.35
CA LYS A 79 -26.10 6.80 16.88
C LYS A 79 -25.68 6.86 15.42
N LYS A 80 -26.15 7.87 14.70
CA LYS A 80 -25.68 8.18 13.35
C LYS A 80 -24.18 8.50 13.35
N ALA A 81 -23.50 8.09 12.32
CA ALA A 81 -22.07 8.30 12.15
C ALA A 81 -21.69 8.45 10.67
N LEU A 82 -20.51 8.97 10.42
CA LEU A 82 -19.90 9.03 9.08
C LEU A 82 -18.68 8.12 9.04
N ARG A 83 -18.54 7.32 7.99
CA ARG A 83 -17.32 6.54 7.75
C ARG A 83 -16.17 7.46 7.40
N GLU A 84 -14.97 7.06 7.79
CA GLU A 84 -13.74 7.60 7.18
C GLU A 84 -13.79 7.32 5.67
N THR A 85 -13.58 8.34 4.86
CA THR A 85 -13.65 8.25 3.39
C THR A 85 -12.27 8.14 2.74
N ASP A 86 -11.21 8.34 3.50
CA ASP A 86 -9.86 8.06 3.05
C ASP A 86 -9.60 6.54 3.05
N THR A 87 -8.71 6.12 2.16
CA THR A 87 -8.16 4.76 2.18
C THR A 87 -6.72 4.77 2.66
N LEU A 88 -6.24 3.64 3.14
CA LEU A 88 -4.84 3.49 3.51
C LEU A 88 -3.94 3.58 2.27
N ASP A 89 -2.76 4.15 2.45
CA ASP A 89 -1.68 4.04 1.48
C ASP A 89 -1.43 2.56 1.14
N THR A 90 -1.31 2.24 -0.14
CA THR A 90 -1.09 0.86 -0.60
C THR A 90 0.20 0.23 -0.07
N PHE A 91 1.16 1.06 0.38
CA PHE A 91 2.33 0.55 1.11
C PHE A 91 1.99 -0.07 2.48
N VAL A 92 0.85 0.25 3.07
CA VAL A 92 0.40 -0.44 4.29
C VAL A 92 0.18 -1.92 4.00
N ASP A 93 -0.53 -2.26 2.92
CA ASP A 93 -0.78 -3.65 2.53
C ASP A 93 0.52 -4.35 2.12
N SER A 94 1.34 -3.72 1.29
CA SER A 94 2.61 -4.30 0.83
C SER A 94 3.64 -4.44 1.96
N SER A 95 3.47 -3.75 3.08
CA SER A 95 4.40 -3.80 4.21
C SER A 95 4.35 -5.10 5.00
N TRP A 96 3.34 -5.93 4.81
CA TRP A 96 3.16 -7.17 5.56
C TRP A 96 2.66 -8.37 4.74
N TYR A 97 2.47 -8.24 3.41
CA TYR A 97 1.92 -9.29 2.56
C TYR A 97 2.67 -10.63 2.67
N PHE A 98 3.99 -10.58 2.87
CA PHE A 98 4.82 -11.77 3.04
C PHE A 98 4.47 -12.56 4.31
N LEU A 99 3.95 -11.91 5.35
CA LEU A 99 3.41 -12.60 6.54
C LEU A 99 2.11 -13.32 6.19
N ARG A 100 1.25 -12.67 5.41
CA ARG A 100 0.01 -13.29 4.92
C ARG A 100 0.28 -14.51 4.07
N PHE A 101 1.34 -14.50 3.26
CA PHE A 101 1.74 -15.65 2.44
C PHE A 101 2.11 -16.89 3.24
N CYS A 102 2.54 -16.75 4.50
CA CYS A 102 2.79 -17.89 5.36
C CYS A 102 1.50 -18.66 5.74
N SER A 103 0.33 -18.02 5.65
CA SER A 103 -0.97 -18.63 5.98
C SER A 103 -2.12 -18.04 5.15
N PRO A 104 -2.11 -18.20 3.80
CA PRO A 104 -3.01 -17.49 2.90
C PRO A 104 -4.49 -17.83 3.12
N ASN A 105 -4.78 -19.04 3.60
CA ASN A 105 -6.15 -19.52 3.83
C ASN A 105 -6.69 -19.24 5.24
N ASN A 106 -5.93 -18.55 6.11
CA ASN A 106 -6.40 -18.20 7.43
C ASN A 106 -7.50 -17.12 7.34
N LYS A 107 -8.71 -17.46 7.78
CA LYS A 107 -9.87 -16.54 7.76
C LYS A 107 -10.12 -15.86 9.11
N LEU A 108 -9.44 -16.29 10.17
CA LEU A 108 -9.68 -15.83 11.54
C LEU A 108 -8.71 -14.73 11.99
N SER A 109 -7.53 -14.67 11.37
CA SER A 109 -6.49 -13.70 11.69
C SER A 109 -5.69 -13.29 10.46
N PRO A 110 -4.96 -12.16 10.50
CA PRO A 110 -4.13 -11.71 9.38
C PRO A 110 -3.09 -12.75 8.96
N PHE A 111 -2.52 -13.45 9.93
CA PHE A 111 -1.53 -14.52 9.76
C PHE A 111 -1.52 -15.44 10.97
N ASP A 112 -0.96 -16.62 10.81
CA ASP A 112 -0.72 -17.59 11.86
C ASP A 112 0.64 -17.33 12.52
N ILE A 113 0.68 -17.16 13.83
CA ILE A 113 1.90 -16.80 14.59
C ILE A 113 2.97 -17.91 14.50
N GLU A 114 2.59 -19.17 14.56
CA GLU A 114 3.53 -20.28 14.50
C GLU A 114 4.17 -20.36 13.11
N LYS A 115 3.35 -20.19 12.07
CA LYS A 115 3.83 -20.22 10.69
C LYS A 115 4.75 -19.05 10.35
N ILE A 116 4.40 -17.83 10.78
CA ILE A 116 5.31 -16.70 10.55
C ILE A 116 6.61 -16.84 11.33
N ASN A 117 6.59 -17.36 12.55
CA ASN A 117 7.81 -17.61 13.32
C ASN A 117 8.69 -18.73 12.71
N TYR A 118 8.10 -19.66 11.95
CA TYR A 118 8.83 -20.69 11.24
C TYR A 118 9.45 -20.18 9.93
N TRP A 119 8.69 -19.43 9.13
CA TRP A 119 9.11 -19.01 7.80
C TRP A 119 9.90 -17.70 7.77
N MET A 120 9.68 -16.82 8.75
CA MET A 120 10.31 -15.49 8.79
C MET A 120 11.61 -15.50 9.61
N PRO A 121 12.53 -14.56 9.29
CA PRO A 121 12.53 -13.61 8.16
C PRO A 121 12.75 -14.30 6.81
N VAL A 122 12.31 -13.67 5.72
CA VAL A 122 12.53 -14.16 4.35
C VAL A 122 14.02 -14.31 4.09
N ASP A 123 14.46 -15.47 3.60
CA ASP A 123 15.89 -15.77 3.41
C ASP A 123 16.53 -14.92 2.33
N GLN A 124 15.86 -14.76 1.18
CA GLN A 124 16.32 -13.95 0.07
C GLN A 124 15.18 -13.12 -0.50
N TYR A 125 15.32 -11.81 -0.45
CA TYR A 125 14.36 -10.86 -1.01
C TYR A 125 14.95 -10.20 -2.25
N ILE A 126 14.21 -10.27 -3.37
CA ILE A 126 14.69 -9.80 -4.67
C ILE A 126 13.76 -8.71 -5.16
N GLY A 127 14.31 -7.55 -5.55
CA GLY A 127 13.52 -6.44 -6.06
C GLY A 127 14.38 -5.32 -6.61
N GLY A 128 13.71 -4.29 -7.16
CA GLY A 128 14.37 -3.10 -7.67
C GLY A 128 14.96 -2.23 -6.56
N ILE A 129 16.01 -1.48 -6.89
CA ILE A 129 16.70 -0.59 -5.94
C ILE A 129 15.80 0.56 -5.48
N GLU A 130 14.82 0.97 -6.27
CA GLU A 130 13.87 2.03 -5.98
C GLU A 130 13.05 1.77 -4.71
N HIS A 131 12.90 0.51 -4.33
CA HIS A 131 12.17 0.12 -3.12
C HIS A 131 12.95 0.32 -1.82
N ALA A 132 14.24 0.64 -1.87
CA ALA A 132 15.08 0.81 -0.68
C ALA A 132 14.55 1.89 0.28
N ILE A 133 14.00 2.98 -0.24
CA ILE A 133 13.43 4.11 0.52
C ILE A 133 11.89 4.13 0.53
N LEU A 134 11.26 3.13 -0.05
CA LEU A 134 9.81 2.96 -0.13
C LEU A 134 9.40 1.67 0.58
N HIS A 135 9.10 0.63 -0.17
CA HIS A 135 8.61 -0.65 0.33
C HIS A 135 9.50 -1.28 1.42
N LEU A 136 10.81 -1.30 1.25
CA LEU A 136 11.72 -1.93 2.22
C LEU A 136 11.74 -1.17 3.55
N LEU A 137 11.71 0.18 3.51
CA LEU A 137 11.64 1.00 4.71
C LEU A 137 10.34 0.73 5.47
N TYR A 138 9.21 0.73 4.77
CA TYR A 138 7.90 0.51 5.37
C TYR A 138 7.74 -0.93 5.89
N SER A 139 8.22 -1.93 5.17
CA SER A 139 8.21 -3.33 5.63
C SER A 139 9.01 -3.52 6.93
N ARG A 140 10.18 -2.90 7.05
CA ARG A 140 10.96 -2.90 8.29
C ARG A 140 10.23 -2.20 9.43
N PHE A 141 9.69 -1.02 9.17
CA PHE A 141 8.93 -0.27 10.17
C PHE A 141 7.73 -1.08 10.67
N PHE A 142 6.96 -1.64 9.75
CA PHE A 142 5.76 -2.42 10.05
C PHE A 142 6.10 -3.69 10.85
N THR A 143 7.14 -4.43 10.43
CA THR A 143 7.60 -5.63 11.14
C THR A 143 8.04 -5.32 12.57
N LYS A 144 8.80 -4.24 12.77
CA LYS A 144 9.22 -3.78 14.10
C LYS A 144 8.03 -3.35 14.97
N GLY A 145 7.06 -2.67 14.37
CA GLY A 145 5.80 -2.30 15.02
C GLY A 145 5.01 -3.52 15.48
N LEU A 146 4.83 -4.49 14.59
CA LEU A 146 4.14 -5.75 14.92
C LEU A 146 4.82 -6.53 16.04
N ASN A 147 6.15 -6.66 15.99
CA ASN A 147 6.93 -7.31 17.06
C ASN A 147 6.73 -6.58 18.40
N LYS A 148 6.77 -5.24 18.39
CA LYS A 148 6.58 -4.43 19.61
C LYS A 148 5.16 -4.58 20.19
N CYS A 149 4.16 -4.73 19.34
CA CYS A 149 2.74 -4.90 19.75
C CYS A 149 2.39 -6.34 20.13
N ASN A 150 3.17 -7.32 19.70
CA ASN A 150 2.90 -8.74 19.95
C ASN A 150 4.21 -9.52 20.19
N GLU A 151 4.51 -9.78 21.45
CA GLU A 151 5.73 -10.49 21.89
C GLU A 151 5.85 -11.93 21.37
N LYS A 152 4.77 -12.51 20.86
CA LYS A 152 4.81 -13.83 20.22
C LYS A 152 5.50 -13.82 18.85
N ILE A 153 5.67 -12.66 18.25
CA ILE A 153 6.44 -12.49 16.99
C ILE A 153 7.93 -12.43 17.34
N LYS A 154 8.72 -13.39 16.89
CA LYS A 154 10.11 -13.60 17.33
C LYS A 154 11.17 -12.91 16.45
N PHE A 155 10.78 -12.21 15.41
CA PHE A 155 11.68 -11.53 14.47
C PHE A 155 11.38 -10.03 14.43
N THR A 156 12.41 -9.23 14.15
CA THR A 156 12.35 -7.75 14.07
C THR A 156 12.72 -7.22 12.69
N GLU A 157 13.28 -8.06 11.84
CA GLU A 157 13.62 -7.74 10.46
C GLU A 157 12.86 -8.66 9.51
N PRO A 158 12.23 -8.12 8.44
CA PRO A 158 11.44 -8.92 7.52
C PRO A 158 12.28 -9.80 6.59
N PHE A 159 13.49 -9.36 6.25
CA PHE A 159 14.36 -9.99 5.25
C PHE A 159 15.76 -10.21 5.81
N LYS A 160 16.36 -11.39 5.58
CA LYS A 160 17.75 -11.69 5.94
C LYS A 160 18.72 -11.10 4.92
N ASN A 161 18.45 -11.33 3.66
CA ASN A 161 19.30 -10.90 2.55
C ASN A 161 18.45 -10.17 1.52
N LEU A 162 19.04 -9.12 0.93
CA LEU A 162 18.46 -8.36 -0.15
C LEU A 162 19.33 -8.50 -1.40
N PHE A 163 18.73 -8.84 -2.51
CA PHE A 163 19.34 -8.77 -3.82
C PHE A 163 18.62 -7.69 -4.64
N THR A 164 19.29 -6.56 -4.82
CA THR A 164 18.77 -5.46 -5.64
C THR A 164 19.15 -5.70 -7.09
N GLN A 165 18.17 -5.95 -7.93
CA GLN A 165 18.36 -5.98 -9.39
C GLN A 165 18.29 -4.57 -9.98
N GLY A 166 18.93 -4.37 -11.13
CA GLY A 166 18.83 -3.12 -11.87
C GLY A 166 17.41 -2.85 -12.35
N MET A 167 17.16 -1.62 -12.76
CA MET A 167 15.88 -1.25 -13.36
C MET A 167 15.66 -2.03 -14.65
N VAL A 168 14.51 -2.68 -14.78
CA VAL A 168 14.10 -3.32 -16.03
C VAL A 168 13.66 -2.24 -17.00
N CYS A 169 14.39 -2.11 -18.10
CA CYS A 169 14.07 -1.17 -19.17
C CYS A 169 13.53 -1.92 -20.38
N HIS A 170 12.55 -1.35 -21.02
CA HIS A 170 12.01 -1.82 -22.29
C HIS A 170 11.88 -0.65 -23.26
N GLU A 171 12.05 -0.93 -24.54
CA GLU A 171 11.85 0.06 -25.60
C GLU A 171 10.37 0.48 -25.64
N SER A 172 10.12 1.75 -25.78
CA SER A 172 8.79 2.31 -26.03
C SER A 172 8.78 3.02 -27.39
N TYR A 173 7.65 2.97 -28.07
CA TYR A 173 7.50 3.45 -29.41
C TYR A 173 6.45 4.56 -29.50
N LYS A 174 6.74 5.58 -30.32
CA LYS A 174 5.78 6.63 -30.67
C LYS A 174 5.67 6.74 -32.17
N ASP A 175 4.48 7.05 -32.67
CA ASP A 175 4.29 7.43 -34.07
C ASP A 175 4.78 8.87 -34.33
N GLN A 176 4.72 9.31 -35.59
CA GLN A 176 5.12 10.65 -36.01
C GLN A 176 4.28 11.77 -35.38
N ASN A 177 3.08 11.45 -34.92
CA ASN A 177 2.18 12.36 -34.24
C ASN A 177 2.40 12.40 -32.72
N GLY A 178 3.33 11.58 -32.18
CA GLY A 178 3.64 11.50 -30.75
C GLY A 178 2.74 10.55 -29.96
N ASN A 179 1.85 9.79 -30.61
CA ASN A 179 1.02 8.81 -29.93
C ASN A 179 1.83 7.57 -29.57
N TRP A 180 1.57 7.01 -28.39
CA TRP A 180 2.19 5.77 -27.96
C TRP A 180 1.68 4.57 -28.77
N LEU A 181 2.59 3.68 -29.15
CA LEU A 181 2.30 2.45 -29.85
C LEU A 181 2.59 1.25 -28.96
N TYR A 182 1.76 0.22 -29.05
CA TYR A 182 2.04 -1.06 -28.41
C TYR A 182 3.14 -1.81 -29.17
N PRO A 183 3.95 -2.64 -28.48
CA PRO A 183 5.03 -3.40 -29.13
C PRO A 183 4.57 -4.29 -30.28
N ASP A 184 3.34 -4.81 -30.22
CA ASP A 184 2.75 -5.64 -31.27
C ASP A 184 2.28 -4.86 -32.49
N GLU A 185 2.16 -3.53 -32.39
CA GLU A 185 1.88 -2.63 -33.53
C GLU A 185 3.14 -2.23 -34.31
N VAL A 186 4.33 -2.61 -33.79
CA VAL A 186 5.62 -2.18 -34.34
C VAL A 186 6.36 -3.35 -34.96
N LEU A 187 7.01 -3.09 -36.10
CA LEU A 187 8.00 -3.97 -36.72
C LEU A 187 9.38 -3.33 -36.58
N LYS A 188 10.23 -3.93 -35.76
CA LYS A 188 11.60 -3.49 -35.57
C LYS A 188 12.44 -3.90 -36.78
N ILE A 189 13.05 -2.95 -37.47
CA ILE A 189 13.91 -3.19 -38.63
C ILE A 189 15.37 -3.34 -38.19
N ASN A 190 15.81 -2.45 -37.30
CA ASN A 190 17.13 -2.49 -36.67
C ASN A 190 17.11 -1.78 -35.33
N THR A 191 18.25 -1.59 -34.67
CA THR A 191 18.36 -0.97 -33.35
C THR A 191 17.88 0.49 -33.29
N GLN A 192 17.75 1.16 -34.43
CA GLN A 192 17.37 2.59 -34.48
C GLN A 192 16.09 2.86 -35.29
N THR A 193 15.60 1.89 -36.04
CA THR A 193 14.46 2.07 -36.94
C THR A 193 13.38 1.03 -36.66
N ALA A 194 12.16 1.51 -36.47
CA ALA A 194 10.97 0.70 -36.36
C ALA A 194 9.86 1.26 -37.25
N LEU A 195 9.02 0.41 -37.82
CA LEU A 195 7.86 0.80 -38.63
C LEU A 195 6.58 0.34 -37.93
N LYS A 196 5.55 1.18 -38.03
CA LYS A 196 4.19 0.76 -37.63
C LYS A 196 3.68 -0.30 -38.61
N LYS A 197 3.12 -1.39 -38.11
CA LYS A 197 2.64 -2.50 -38.96
C LYS A 197 1.58 -2.06 -39.96
N SER A 198 0.72 -1.12 -39.62
CA SER A 198 -0.27 -0.52 -40.50
C SER A 198 0.32 0.16 -41.74
N ASP A 199 1.55 0.62 -41.66
CA ASP A 199 2.18 1.38 -42.75
C ASP A 199 2.88 0.47 -43.76
N LYS A 200 2.95 -0.85 -43.50
CA LYS A 200 3.47 -1.87 -44.41
C LYS A 200 2.45 -2.41 -45.42
N THR A 201 1.19 -2.08 -45.25
CA THR A 201 0.08 -2.57 -46.09
C THR A 201 -0.33 -1.60 -47.17
N LYS A 202 0.57 -0.69 -47.55
CA LYS A 202 0.42 0.18 -48.72
C LYS A 202 1.44 -0.18 -49.81
#